data_60733d839bb9e14d25832e14551daa8d
#
_entry.id   60733d839bb9e14d25832e14551daa8d
#
_cell.length_a   1.000
_cell.length_b   1.000
_cell.length_c   1.000
_cell.angle_alpha   90.00
_cell.angle_beta   90.00
_cell.angle_gamma   90.00
#
_symmetry.space_group_name_H-M   'P 1'
#
loop_
_entity.id
_entity.type
_entity.pdbx_description
1 polymer ?
#
loop_
_entity_poly.entity_id
_entity_poly.type
_entity_poly.pdbx_seq_one_letter_code
_entity_poly.pdbx_strand_id
1 'polypeptide(L)'
;MLKVLKFGGSSLADAQQFAKVKAIVEADESRRVVIVSAPGKRFSGDHKITDLLYLCAAHIKYGVSCEEIFDMIRTRYLEIAHDCGLKLDLNPDFDALWAKMQEGIEKDELASRGEYFSARLMAEYLGYEFLDAAEWVKFRFDGTVDTDATYEALRRAAGDRSVVIPGFYGVMPDGRIRTCLLYTSPSPRD
;
A
#
# COMPACT_ATOMS: atom_id res chain seq x y z
N MET A 1 22.80 4.16 -12.65
CA MET A 1 22.59 3.20 -11.53
C MET A 1 21.13 3.25 -11.14
N LEU A 2 20.42 2.11 -11.01
CA LEU A 2 19.03 2.06 -10.54
C LEU A 2 18.92 2.62 -9.12
N LYS A 3 17.94 3.49 -8.89
CA LYS A 3 17.60 4.01 -7.56
C LYS A 3 16.22 3.51 -7.13
N VAL A 4 16.14 3.08 -5.87
CA VAL A 4 14.90 2.68 -5.20
C VAL A 4 14.52 3.78 -4.22
N LEU A 5 13.29 4.27 -4.30
CA LEU A 5 12.76 5.29 -3.39
C LEU A 5 11.65 4.70 -2.52
N LYS A 6 11.64 5.06 -1.24
CA LYS A 6 10.55 4.71 -0.33
C LYS A 6 9.93 5.99 0.24
N PHE A 7 8.61 6.08 0.13
CA PHE A 7 7.83 7.18 0.68
C PHE A 7 6.94 6.69 1.81
N GLY A 8 7.07 7.34 2.97
CA GLY A 8 6.25 7.06 4.15
C GLY A 8 4.87 7.71 4.07
N GLY A 9 3.99 7.36 5.00
CA GLY A 9 2.59 7.79 4.98
C GLY A 9 2.39 9.31 4.97
N SER A 10 3.22 10.10 5.65
CA SER A 10 3.15 11.56 5.62
C SER A 10 3.40 12.16 4.23
N SER A 11 4.20 11.48 3.41
CA SER A 11 4.44 11.87 2.01
C SER A 11 3.34 11.43 1.05
N LEU A 12 2.30 10.78 1.56
CA LEU A 12 1.19 10.22 0.78
C LEU A 12 -0.18 10.61 1.36
N ALA A 13 -0.20 11.61 2.26
CA ALA A 13 -1.38 11.98 3.03
C ALA A 13 -2.51 12.56 2.18
N ASP A 14 -2.17 13.23 1.08
CA ASP A 14 -3.09 13.94 0.17
C ASP A 14 -2.47 14.14 -1.22
N ALA A 15 -3.25 14.74 -2.14
CA ALA A 15 -2.82 15.01 -3.51
C ALA A 15 -1.61 15.96 -3.60
N GLN A 16 -1.48 16.91 -2.67
CA GLN A 16 -0.32 17.83 -2.66
C GLN A 16 0.98 17.06 -2.35
N GLN A 17 0.90 16.09 -1.43
CA GLN A 17 2.04 15.23 -1.13
C GLN A 17 2.35 14.28 -2.30
N PHE A 18 1.32 13.73 -2.97
CA PHE A 18 1.49 12.95 -4.20
C PHE A 18 2.22 13.75 -5.28
N ALA A 19 1.87 15.03 -5.48
CA ALA A 19 2.54 15.90 -6.43
C ALA A 19 4.03 16.12 -6.08
N LYS A 20 4.38 16.26 -4.81
CA LYS A 20 5.78 16.35 -4.37
C LYS A 20 6.54 15.04 -4.63
N VAL A 21 5.92 13.90 -4.36
CA VAL A 21 6.51 12.58 -4.67
C VAL A 21 6.77 12.47 -6.16
N LYS A 22 5.80 12.82 -7.01
CA LYS A 22 5.96 12.82 -8.46
C LYS A 22 7.13 13.69 -8.90
N ALA A 23 7.21 14.92 -8.44
CA ALA A 23 8.30 15.83 -8.76
C ALA A 23 9.68 15.26 -8.36
N ILE A 24 9.77 14.61 -7.18
CA ILE A 24 11.00 13.95 -6.73
C ILE A 24 11.35 12.78 -7.65
N VAL A 25 10.39 11.94 -8.02
CA VAL A 25 10.64 10.76 -8.87
C VAL A 25 11.10 11.19 -10.26
N GLU A 26 10.36 12.11 -10.88
CA GLU A 26 10.60 12.57 -12.26
C GLU A 26 11.90 13.40 -12.42
N ALA A 27 12.45 13.92 -11.33
CA ALA A 27 13.71 14.68 -11.37
C ALA A 27 14.95 13.83 -11.74
N ASP A 28 14.83 12.50 -11.80
CA ASP A 28 15.94 11.61 -12.11
C ASP A 28 15.43 10.28 -12.69
N GLU A 29 15.69 10.03 -13.96
CA GLU A 29 15.26 8.82 -14.69
C GLU A 29 15.77 7.49 -14.10
N SER A 30 16.79 7.53 -13.24
CA SER A 30 17.26 6.34 -12.53
C SER A 30 16.33 5.90 -11.39
N ARG A 31 15.35 6.69 -11.01
CA ARG A 31 14.37 6.46 -9.94
C ARG A 31 13.18 5.65 -10.44
N ARG A 32 13.44 4.41 -10.80
CA ARG A 32 12.45 3.53 -11.46
C ARG A 32 11.70 2.59 -10.53
N VAL A 33 12.12 2.45 -9.28
CA VAL A 33 11.43 1.62 -8.29
C VAL A 33 10.96 2.50 -7.15
N VAL A 34 9.64 2.62 -7.00
CA VAL A 34 9.01 3.47 -6.01
C VAL A 34 8.19 2.61 -5.03
N ILE A 35 8.53 2.67 -3.76
CA ILE A 35 7.82 1.95 -2.69
C ILE A 35 6.98 2.95 -1.91
N VAL A 36 5.71 2.67 -1.74
CA VAL A 36 4.76 3.56 -1.07
C VAL A 36 4.12 2.89 0.15
N SER A 37 3.76 3.72 1.14
CA SER A 37 2.99 3.34 2.31
C SER A 37 1.52 3.75 2.15
N ALA A 38 0.67 3.36 3.10
CA ALA A 38 -0.68 3.91 3.23
C ALA A 38 -0.64 5.42 3.58
N PRO A 39 -1.68 6.21 3.23
CA PRO A 39 -1.75 7.63 3.56
C PRO A 39 -1.69 7.88 5.07
N GLY A 40 -0.79 8.79 5.46
CA GLY A 40 -0.68 9.28 6.83
C GLY A 40 -1.71 10.35 7.16
N LYS A 41 -1.47 11.05 8.26
CA LYS A 41 -2.29 12.20 8.68
C LYS A 41 -2.01 13.41 7.81
N ARG A 42 -3.06 14.14 7.42
CA ARG A 42 -2.97 15.45 6.75
C ARG A 42 -2.70 16.60 7.76
N PHE A 43 -3.21 16.43 8.99
CA PHE A 43 -3.07 17.38 10.11
C PHE A 43 -3.13 16.62 11.45
N SER A 44 -2.88 17.28 12.57
CA SER A 44 -2.72 16.64 13.88
C SER A 44 -3.97 15.87 14.37
N GLY A 45 -5.16 16.33 14.02
CA GLY A 45 -6.44 15.69 14.38
C GLY A 45 -6.92 14.60 13.39
N ASP A 46 -6.19 14.36 12.32
CA ASP A 46 -6.56 13.39 11.29
C ASP A 46 -6.15 11.95 11.67
N HIS A 47 -6.65 10.98 10.92
CA HIS A 47 -6.36 9.56 11.11
C HIS A 47 -5.43 9.03 10.02
N LYS A 48 -4.53 8.11 10.39
CA LYS A 48 -3.78 7.32 9.41
C LYS A 48 -4.71 6.25 8.84
N ILE A 49 -4.59 5.99 7.55
CA ILE A 49 -5.39 4.94 6.90
C ILE A 49 -5.13 3.56 7.52
N THR A 50 -3.88 3.25 7.87
CA THR A 50 -3.55 1.98 8.52
C THR A 50 -4.24 1.82 9.89
N ASP A 51 -4.34 2.91 10.67
CA ASP A 51 -5.05 2.89 11.96
C ASP A 51 -6.55 2.64 11.76
N LEU A 52 -7.17 3.24 10.73
CA LEU A 52 -8.58 3.01 10.37
C LEU A 52 -8.82 1.56 9.91
N LEU A 53 -7.91 0.99 9.10
CA LEU A 53 -8.01 -0.41 8.68
C LEU A 53 -7.91 -1.38 9.88
N TYR A 54 -7.02 -1.12 10.82
CA TYR A 54 -6.95 -1.90 12.06
C TYR A 54 -8.21 -1.74 12.93
N LEU A 55 -8.81 -0.55 12.94
CA LEU A 55 -10.07 -0.32 13.65
C LEU A 55 -11.22 -1.09 12.99
N CYS A 56 -11.31 -1.10 11.66
CA CYS A 56 -12.26 -1.97 10.93
C CYS A 56 -12.06 -3.45 11.30
N ALA A 57 -10.82 -3.94 11.31
CA ALA A 57 -10.54 -5.33 11.68
C ALA A 57 -10.99 -5.65 13.12
N ALA A 58 -10.81 -4.70 14.05
CA ALA A 58 -11.27 -4.85 15.42
C ALA A 58 -12.81 -4.88 15.50
N HIS A 59 -13.50 -3.99 14.77
CA HIS A 59 -14.97 -3.98 14.71
C HIS A 59 -15.53 -5.29 14.16
N ILE A 60 -14.99 -5.78 13.04
CA ILE A 60 -15.38 -7.07 12.44
C ILE A 60 -15.24 -8.20 13.47
N LYS A 61 -14.10 -8.27 14.17
CA LYS A 61 -13.83 -9.30 15.18
C LYS A 61 -14.88 -9.33 16.30
N TYR A 62 -15.45 -8.19 16.66
CA TYR A 62 -16.44 -8.07 17.72
C TYR A 62 -17.88 -7.95 17.19
N GLY A 63 -18.13 -8.15 15.90
CA GLY A 63 -19.45 -8.06 15.29
C GLY A 63 -20.07 -6.66 15.32
N VAL A 64 -19.22 -5.63 15.36
CA VAL A 64 -19.63 -4.21 15.33
C VAL A 64 -19.50 -3.68 13.90
N SER A 65 -20.45 -2.84 13.45
CA SER A 65 -20.36 -2.19 12.15
C SER A 65 -19.10 -1.31 12.07
N CYS A 66 -18.42 -1.36 10.93
CA CYS A 66 -17.29 -0.48 10.60
C CYS A 66 -17.55 0.35 9.33
N GLU A 67 -18.80 0.45 8.88
CA GLU A 67 -19.18 1.11 7.63
C GLU A 67 -18.69 2.56 7.57
N GLU A 68 -18.97 3.36 8.59
CA GLU A 68 -18.53 4.76 8.66
C GLU A 68 -16.99 4.90 8.60
N ILE A 69 -16.27 3.97 9.26
CA ILE A 69 -14.81 3.94 9.26
C ILE A 69 -14.29 3.59 7.85
N PHE A 70 -14.92 2.61 7.23
CA PHE A 70 -14.57 2.19 5.87
C PHE A 70 -14.85 3.29 4.85
N ASP A 71 -15.96 4.02 4.99
CA ASP A 71 -16.28 5.18 4.15
C ASP A 71 -15.25 6.31 4.29
N MET A 72 -14.71 6.54 5.48
CA MET A 72 -13.60 7.49 5.67
C MET A 72 -12.35 7.06 4.87
N ILE A 73 -12.04 5.77 4.84
CA ILE A 73 -10.92 5.22 4.07
C ILE A 73 -11.18 5.42 2.58
N ARG A 74 -12.34 4.98 2.10
CA ARG A 74 -12.76 5.10 0.69
C ARG A 74 -12.69 6.55 0.23
N THR A 75 -13.31 7.46 0.98
CA THR A 75 -13.33 8.89 0.67
C THR A 75 -11.93 9.46 0.52
N ARG A 76 -10.98 9.13 1.42
CA ARG A 76 -9.60 9.60 1.33
C ARG A 76 -8.93 9.23 0.00
N TYR A 77 -9.07 8.01 -0.47
CA TYR A 77 -8.46 7.58 -1.73
C TYR A 77 -9.15 8.18 -2.95
N LEU A 78 -10.47 8.33 -2.90
CA LEU A 78 -11.22 8.99 -3.99
C LEU A 78 -10.89 10.48 -4.08
N GLU A 79 -10.73 11.17 -2.95
CA GLU A 79 -10.24 12.56 -2.92
C GLU A 79 -8.85 12.68 -3.55
N ILE A 80 -7.90 11.81 -3.16
CA ILE A 80 -6.56 11.81 -3.75
C ILE A 80 -6.62 11.56 -5.26
N ALA A 81 -7.42 10.59 -5.71
CA ALA A 81 -7.57 10.25 -7.12
C ALA A 81 -8.13 11.45 -7.91
N HIS A 82 -9.22 12.04 -7.41
CA HIS A 82 -9.87 13.20 -8.01
C HIS A 82 -8.92 14.40 -8.11
N ASP A 83 -8.27 14.76 -7.01
CA ASP A 83 -7.42 15.95 -6.94
C ASP A 83 -6.10 15.79 -7.71
N CYS A 84 -5.64 14.56 -7.91
CA CYS A 84 -4.53 14.22 -8.81
C CYS A 84 -4.96 14.12 -10.29
N GLY A 85 -6.24 14.22 -10.60
CA GLY A 85 -6.78 14.10 -11.95
C GLY A 85 -6.63 12.69 -12.55
N LEU A 86 -6.69 11.66 -11.72
CA LEU A 86 -6.56 10.26 -12.14
C LEU A 86 -7.86 9.74 -12.76
N LYS A 87 -7.72 8.80 -13.69
CA LYS A 87 -8.86 8.14 -14.35
C LYS A 87 -9.22 6.80 -13.73
N LEU A 88 -8.33 6.25 -12.88
CA LEU A 88 -8.54 5.00 -12.20
C LEU A 88 -9.76 5.07 -11.28
N ASP A 89 -10.77 4.26 -11.59
CA ASP A 89 -11.92 4.08 -10.71
C ASP A 89 -11.62 2.99 -9.68
N LEU A 90 -11.51 3.39 -8.41
CA LEU A 90 -11.31 2.47 -7.29
C LEU A 90 -12.62 1.97 -6.67
N ASN A 91 -13.79 2.47 -7.11
CA ASN A 91 -15.06 2.05 -6.52
C ASN A 91 -15.30 0.54 -6.60
N PRO A 92 -15.07 -0.14 -7.74
CA PRO A 92 -15.24 -1.59 -7.80
C PRO A 92 -14.33 -2.35 -6.83
N ASP A 93 -13.10 -1.87 -6.61
CA ASP A 93 -12.16 -2.48 -5.68
C ASP A 93 -12.61 -2.29 -4.22
N PHE A 94 -13.14 -1.12 -3.87
CA PHE A 94 -13.70 -0.87 -2.54
C PHE A 94 -14.96 -1.68 -2.30
N ASP A 95 -15.84 -1.83 -3.29
CA ASP A 95 -17.04 -2.64 -3.18
C ASP A 95 -16.69 -4.13 -2.97
N ALA A 96 -15.70 -4.63 -3.72
CA ALA A 96 -15.19 -5.99 -3.55
C ALA A 96 -14.54 -6.20 -2.16
N LEU A 97 -13.76 -5.21 -1.70
CA LEU A 97 -13.18 -5.27 -0.35
C LEU A 97 -14.25 -5.26 0.74
N TRP A 98 -15.27 -4.41 0.59
CA TRP A 98 -16.40 -4.36 1.53
C TRP A 98 -17.14 -5.69 1.60
N ALA A 99 -17.46 -6.29 0.45
CA ALA A 99 -18.09 -7.61 0.40
C ALA A 99 -17.24 -8.66 1.13
N LYS A 100 -15.93 -8.69 0.87
CA LYS A 100 -15.00 -9.60 1.55
C LYS A 100 -14.93 -9.36 3.06
N MET A 101 -15.02 -8.12 3.51
CA MET A 101 -15.08 -7.78 4.93
C MET A 101 -16.34 -8.34 5.61
N GLN A 102 -17.48 -8.39 4.91
CA GLN A 102 -18.72 -8.96 5.43
C GLN A 102 -18.68 -10.50 5.53
N GLU A 103 -17.96 -11.15 4.62
CA GLU A 103 -17.78 -12.61 4.62
C GLU A 103 -16.70 -13.06 5.63
N GLY A 104 -15.85 -12.16 6.04
CA GLY A 104 -14.69 -12.39 6.91
C GLY A 104 -13.38 -12.21 6.17
N ILE A 105 -12.53 -11.33 6.67
CA ILE A 105 -11.21 -11.02 6.11
C ILE A 105 -10.14 -11.15 7.19
N GLU A 106 -8.98 -11.68 6.83
CA GLU A 106 -7.83 -11.71 7.73
C GLU A 106 -7.30 -10.29 7.99
N LYS A 107 -6.90 -10.03 9.23
CA LYS A 107 -6.43 -8.71 9.68
C LYS A 107 -5.28 -8.18 8.82
N ASP A 108 -4.31 -9.03 8.50
CA ASP A 108 -3.12 -8.65 7.72
C ASP A 108 -3.50 -8.33 6.27
N GLU A 109 -4.45 -9.07 5.70
CA GLU A 109 -4.97 -8.78 4.38
C GLU A 109 -5.69 -7.44 4.34
N LEU A 110 -6.57 -7.16 5.31
CA LEU A 110 -7.26 -5.87 5.39
C LEU A 110 -6.25 -4.72 5.55
N ALA A 111 -5.28 -4.86 6.47
CA ALA A 111 -4.25 -3.84 6.68
C ALA A 111 -3.42 -3.55 5.43
N SER A 112 -3.10 -4.58 4.63
CA SER A 112 -2.31 -4.43 3.40
C SER A 112 -2.98 -3.57 2.33
N ARG A 113 -4.31 -3.41 2.38
CA ARG A 113 -5.07 -2.63 1.38
C ARG A 113 -4.72 -1.15 1.40
N GLY A 114 -4.22 -0.64 2.52
CA GLY A 114 -3.73 0.73 2.60
C GLY A 114 -2.61 1.02 1.58
N GLU A 115 -1.56 0.23 1.62
CA GLU A 115 -0.44 0.34 0.69
C GLU A 115 -0.82 -0.04 -0.73
N TYR A 116 -1.67 -1.05 -0.89
CA TYR A 116 -2.19 -1.50 -2.18
C TYR A 116 -2.85 -0.36 -2.96
N PHE A 117 -3.82 0.34 -2.36
CA PHE A 117 -4.52 1.44 -3.03
C PHE A 117 -3.60 2.64 -3.29
N SER A 118 -2.71 2.98 -2.35
CA SER A 118 -1.70 4.02 -2.58
C SER A 118 -0.81 3.72 -3.78
N ALA A 119 -0.36 2.47 -3.91
CA ALA A 119 0.51 2.08 -5.00
C ALA A 119 -0.21 2.10 -6.36
N ARG A 120 -1.48 1.71 -6.41
CA ARG A 120 -2.28 1.80 -7.64
C ARG A 120 -2.45 3.24 -8.11
N LEU A 121 -2.80 4.16 -7.19
CA LEU A 121 -2.91 5.58 -7.51
C LEU A 121 -1.58 6.19 -7.95
N MET A 122 -0.50 5.90 -7.21
CA MET A 122 0.81 6.43 -7.52
C MET A 122 1.35 5.87 -8.84
N ALA A 123 1.06 4.61 -9.16
CA ALA A 123 1.46 4.00 -10.43
C ALA A 123 0.82 4.73 -11.63
N GLU A 124 -0.48 4.97 -11.58
CA GLU A 124 -1.15 5.76 -12.63
C GLU A 124 -0.61 7.18 -12.68
N TYR A 125 -0.41 7.83 -11.52
CA TYR A 125 0.05 9.21 -11.46
C TYR A 125 1.45 9.41 -12.06
N LEU A 126 2.34 8.42 -11.90
CA LEU A 126 3.68 8.41 -12.48
C LEU A 126 3.72 7.85 -13.90
N GLY A 127 2.68 7.15 -14.37
CA GLY A 127 2.73 6.36 -15.60
C GLY A 127 3.65 5.13 -15.47
N TYR A 128 3.82 4.61 -14.25
CA TYR A 128 4.61 3.42 -13.93
C TYR A 128 3.71 2.19 -13.82
N GLU A 129 4.28 1.00 -13.92
CA GLU A 129 3.51 -0.23 -13.69
C GLU A 129 3.28 -0.47 -12.19
N PHE A 130 2.08 -0.88 -11.83
CA PHE A 130 1.79 -1.38 -10.50
C PHE A 130 2.28 -2.82 -10.37
N LEU A 131 3.06 -3.10 -9.32
CA LEU A 131 3.54 -4.44 -9.00
C LEU A 131 3.13 -4.81 -7.57
N ASP A 132 2.14 -5.71 -7.44
CA ASP A 132 1.64 -6.13 -6.13
C ASP A 132 2.72 -6.87 -5.34
N ALA A 133 2.94 -6.47 -4.09
CA ALA A 133 3.89 -7.13 -3.20
C ALA A 133 3.56 -8.61 -2.96
N ALA A 134 2.30 -9.01 -3.02
CA ALA A 134 1.87 -10.40 -2.90
C ALA A 134 2.43 -11.31 -4.03
N GLU A 135 2.78 -10.74 -5.17
CA GLU A 135 3.33 -11.53 -6.29
C GLU A 135 4.79 -11.96 -6.05
N TRP A 136 5.56 -11.15 -5.34
CA TRP A 136 7.00 -11.33 -5.25
C TRP A 136 7.60 -11.34 -3.84
N VAL A 137 6.99 -10.68 -2.83
CA VAL A 137 7.45 -10.78 -1.42
C VAL A 137 7.00 -12.10 -0.84
N LYS A 138 7.94 -13.01 -0.59
CA LYS A 138 7.68 -14.35 -0.08
C LYS A 138 8.08 -14.46 1.39
N PHE A 139 7.18 -14.98 2.20
CA PHE A 139 7.46 -15.34 3.58
C PHE A 139 7.70 -16.83 3.73
N ARG A 140 8.44 -17.22 4.77
CA ARG A 140 8.54 -18.58 5.26
C ARG A 140 7.41 -18.86 6.25
N PHE A 141 7.17 -20.13 6.57
CA PHE A 141 6.16 -20.53 7.56
C PHE A 141 6.37 -19.93 8.96
N ASP A 142 7.61 -19.61 9.32
CA ASP A 142 7.94 -18.95 10.59
C ASP A 142 7.64 -17.43 10.59
N GLY A 143 7.18 -16.88 9.46
CA GLY A 143 6.85 -15.47 9.28
C GLY A 143 8.05 -14.58 8.95
N THR A 144 9.24 -15.15 8.73
CA THR A 144 10.38 -14.40 8.21
C THR A 144 10.31 -14.27 6.70
N VAL A 145 10.92 -13.20 6.15
CA VAL A 145 11.00 -13.03 4.68
C VAL A 145 11.98 -14.06 4.10
N ASP A 146 11.53 -14.80 3.09
CA ASP A 146 12.41 -15.61 2.27
C ASP A 146 13.14 -14.71 1.26
N THR A 147 14.33 -14.28 1.63
CA THR A 147 15.11 -13.29 0.88
C THR A 147 15.45 -13.78 -0.53
N ASP A 148 15.85 -15.05 -0.67
CA ASP A 148 16.29 -15.60 -1.94
C ASP A 148 15.10 -15.73 -2.91
N ALA A 149 13.99 -16.34 -2.44
CA ALA A 149 12.76 -16.45 -3.23
C ALA A 149 12.17 -15.06 -3.58
N THR A 150 12.24 -14.10 -2.65
CA THR A 150 11.77 -12.73 -2.86
C THR A 150 12.59 -12.02 -3.93
N TYR A 151 13.93 -12.07 -3.87
CA TYR A 151 14.78 -11.40 -4.85
C TYR A 151 14.66 -12.04 -6.25
N GLU A 152 14.54 -13.36 -6.33
CA GLU A 152 14.32 -14.05 -7.59
C GLU A 152 12.98 -13.66 -8.22
N ALA A 153 11.91 -13.64 -7.42
CA ALA A 153 10.58 -13.23 -7.87
C ALA A 153 10.57 -11.77 -8.31
N LEU A 154 11.20 -10.86 -7.54
CA LEU A 154 11.29 -9.44 -7.88
C LEU A 154 12.04 -9.20 -9.20
N ARG A 155 13.17 -9.89 -9.43
CA ARG A 155 13.92 -9.76 -10.69
C ARG A 155 13.09 -10.17 -11.90
N ARG A 156 12.29 -11.23 -11.77
CA ARG A 156 11.37 -11.69 -12.82
C ARG A 156 10.24 -10.70 -13.04
N ALA A 157 9.65 -10.19 -11.95
CA ALA A 157 8.47 -9.34 -12.00
C ALA A 157 8.79 -7.89 -12.44
N ALA A 158 9.86 -7.29 -11.92
CA ALA A 158 10.19 -5.88 -12.24
C ALA A 158 11.00 -5.73 -13.53
N GLY A 159 11.99 -6.60 -13.77
CA GLY A 159 12.89 -6.47 -14.91
C GLY A 159 13.50 -5.07 -15.01
N ASP A 160 13.50 -4.50 -16.21
CA ASP A 160 13.95 -3.12 -16.48
C ASP A 160 12.82 -2.09 -16.46
N ARG A 161 11.64 -2.44 -15.97
CA ARG A 161 10.46 -1.57 -15.94
C ARG A 161 10.54 -0.55 -14.82
N SER A 162 9.81 0.56 -14.98
CA SER A 162 9.52 1.50 -13.90
C SER A 162 8.29 1.02 -13.16
N VAL A 163 8.41 0.78 -11.85
CA VAL A 163 7.36 0.13 -11.04
C VAL A 163 7.05 0.89 -9.77
N VAL A 164 5.79 0.86 -9.37
CA VAL A 164 5.35 1.25 -8.03
C VAL A 164 4.91 0.02 -7.26
N ILE A 165 5.41 -0.11 -6.06
CA ILE A 165 5.28 -1.28 -5.21
C ILE A 165 4.63 -0.87 -3.89
N PRO A 166 3.55 -1.54 -3.45
CA PRO A 166 3.06 -1.37 -2.09
C PRO A 166 4.08 -1.95 -1.10
N GLY A 167 4.43 -1.20 -0.06
CA GLY A 167 5.25 -1.69 1.04
C GLY A 167 4.47 -2.57 2.01
N PHE A 168 5.12 -2.98 3.11
CA PHE A 168 4.50 -3.52 4.33
C PHE A 168 4.01 -4.97 4.28
N TYR A 169 3.76 -5.61 3.14
CA TYR A 169 3.20 -6.95 3.09
C TYR A 169 3.81 -7.85 2.02
N GLY A 170 3.48 -9.13 2.07
CA GLY A 170 3.79 -10.15 1.10
C GLY A 170 2.89 -11.38 1.30
N VAL A 171 3.27 -12.52 0.75
CA VAL A 171 2.47 -13.74 0.77
C VAL A 171 3.19 -14.87 1.51
N MET A 172 2.44 -15.58 2.36
CA MET A 172 2.84 -16.80 3.04
C MET A 172 2.81 -18.00 2.07
N PRO A 173 3.50 -19.12 2.38
CA PRO A 173 3.47 -20.32 1.54
C PRO A 173 2.06 -20.92 1.35
N ASP A 174 1.14 -20.65 2.25
CA ASP A 174 -0.28 -21.07 2.18
C ASP A 174 -1.17 -20.08 1.40
N GLY A 175 -0.58 -19.03 0.81
CA GLY A 175 -1.29 -18.02 0.02
C GLY A 175 -1.90 -16.87 0.84
N ARG A 176 -1.84 -16.90 2.17
CA ARG A 176 -2.35 -15.80 2.99
C ARG A 176 -1.42 -14.58 2.92
N ILE A 177 -2.03 -13.39 2.95
CA ILE A 177 -1.28 -12.14 3.08
C ILE A 177 -0.71 -12.03 4.50
N ARG A 178 0.54 -11.60 4.58
CA ARG A 178 1.23 -11.32 5.84
C ARG A 178 1.79 -9.90 5.80
N THR A 179 1.59 -9.14 6.87
CA THR A 179 2.24 -7.84 7.05
C THR A 179 3.61 -7.99 7.69
N CYS A 180 4.58 -7.17 7.24
CA CYS A 180 5.90 -7.10 7.87
C CYS A 180 5.79 -6.39 9.22
N LEU A 181 6.36 -6.97 10.28
CA LEU A 181 6.47 -6.28 11.55
C LEU A 181 7.50 -5.14 11.42
N LEU A 182 7.08 -3.91 11.70
CA LEU A 182 7.91 -2.70 11.58
C LEU A 182 9.16 -2.69 12.47
N TYR A 183 9.25 -3.59 13.44
CA TYR A 183 10.40 -3.72 14.36
C TYR A 183 11.71 -4.16 13.70
N THR A 184 11.69 -4.53 12.43
CA THR A 184 12.87 -5.02 11.71
C THR A 184 13.38 -4.05 10.63
N SER A 185 12.81 -2.85 10.51
CA SER A 185 13.31 -1.85 9.56
C SER A 185 14.55 -1.16 10.15
N PRO A 186 15.74 -1.30 9.53
CA PRO A 186 16.93 -0.58 9.97
C PRO A 186 16.92 0.89 9.50
N SER A 187 15.75 1.50 9.37
CA SER A 187 15.64 2.89 8.93
C SER A 187 16.23 3.82 9.97
N PRO A 188 17.20 4.68 9.62
CA PRO A 188 17.80 5.62 10.58
C PRO A 188 16.86 6.80 10.95
N ARG A 189 15.59 6.74 10.58
CA ARG A 189 14.57 7.76 10.87
C ARG A 189 13.47 7.28 11.82
N ASP A 190 13.55 6.06 12.30
CA ASP A 190 12.61 5.52 13.29
C ASP A 190 13.18 5.70 14.70
#